data_9894385ef4ed03ed98b4ba3bc46b84ff
#
_entry.id   9894385ef4ed03ed98b4ba3bc46b84ff
#
_cell.length_a   1.000
_cell.length_b   1.000
_cell.length_c   1.000
_cell.angle_alpha   90.00
_cell.angle_beta   90.00
_cell.angle_gamma   90.00
#
_symmetry.space_group_name_H-M   'P 1'
#
loop_
_entity.id
_entity.type
_entity.pdbx_description
1 polymer ?
#
loop_
_entity_poly.entity_id
_entity_poly.type
_entity_poly.pdbx_seq_one_letter_code
_entity_poly.pdbx_strand_id
1 'polypeptide(L)'
;EALIQRHTGSLWQVAFCGFAPGFAYLVSREAGIQVPRRASPRTRIPAGSVGLAGEFSGIYPHASPGGWQIIGRTTETLFALDRQPPALLQPGMQVQFVDVTRAPVCVPVVKPQPLQQSASGSAVMSVISPGLQTLFQDAGRAGQSSMGISPSGALDQAAWRRANWLVGNPGHLPALEITAGGFRARICAPMVVALTGAPCPVMVTRADGAHFTASTEAPLALEAGDQLRLGAPARGVRSYLARRGGWAVTPQLGSASRD
;
A
#
# COMPACT_ATOMS: atom_id res chain seq x y z
N GLU A 1 -18.42 14.15 28.64
CA GLU A 1 -18.80 12.98 29.44
C GLU A 1 -20.08 12.33 28.91
N ALA A 2 -21.19 13.06 28.75
CA ALA A 2 -22.47 12.52 28.23
C ALA A 2 -22.33 11.86 26.84
N LEU A 3 -21.50 12.40 25.94
CA LEU A 3 -21.23 11.80 24.64
C LEU A 3 -20.51 10.44 24.75
N ILE A 4 -19.53 10.34 25.66
CA ILE A 4 -18.81 9.09 25.91
C ILE A 4 -19.76 8.05 26.49
N GLN A 5 -20.57 8.40 27.48
CA GLN A 5 -21.58 7.50 28.07
C GLN A 5 -22.56 6.98 27.03
N ARG A 6 -23.04 7.86 26.13
CA ARG A 6 -23.93 7.45 25.04
C ARG A 6 -23.23 6.53 24.05
N HIS A 7 -21.97 6.83 23.69
CA HIS A 7 -21.19 6.02 22.78
C HIS A 7 -20.92 4.61 23.34
N THR A 8 -20.51 4.51 24.62
CA THR A 8 -20.24 3.23 25.29
C THR A 8 -21.50 2.48 25.71
N GLY A 9 -22.61 3.19 25.91
CA GLY A 9 -23.91 2.58 26.21
C GLY A 9 -24.66 2.02 25.02
N SER A 10 -24.20 2.28 23.79
CA SER A 10 -24.84 1.85 22.56
C SER A 10 -24.15 0.67 21.93
N LEU A 11 -24.93 -0.21 21.29
CA LEU A 11 -24.41 -1.28 20.45
C LEU A 11 -24.17 -0.74 19.03
N TRP A 12 -22.98 -0.98 18.50
CA TRP A 12 -22.57 -0.56 17.18
C TRP A 12 -22.48 -1.77 16.24
N GLN A 13 -22.74 -1.55 14.97
CA GLN A 13 -22.58 -2.56 13.93
C GLN A 13 -21.63 -2.02 12.85
N VAL A 14 -20.70 -2.85 12.40
CA VAL A 14 -19.84 -2.53 11.25
C VAL A 14 -20.70 -2.51 10.00
N ALA A 15 -20.89 -1.33 9.41
CA ALA A 15 -21.64 -1.15 8.17
C ALA A 15 -20.79 -1.55 6.96
N PHE A 16 -19.57 -1.06 6.89
CA PHE A 16 -18.59 -1.37 5.85
C PHE A 16 -17.17 -1.04 6.31
N CYS A 17 -16.17 -1.52 5.56
CA CYS A 17 -14.77 -1.14 5.72
C CYS A 17 -14.29 -0.32 4.51
N GLY A 18 -13.37 0.63 4.76
CA GLY A 18 -12.84 1.49 3.71
C GLY A 18 -11.85 2.52 4.26
N PHE A 19 -11.38 3.43 3.45
CA PHE A 19 -10.37 4.44 3.79
C PHE A 19 -8.97 3.85 3.98
N ALA A 20 -8.83 2.81 4.80
CA ALA A 20 -7.54 2.17 5.11
C ALA A 20 -7.75 0.71 5.53
N PRO A 21 -6.76 -0.19 5.35
CA PRO A 21 -6.82 -1.56 5.81
C PRO A 21 -7.21 -1.65 7.29
N GLY A 22 -8.32 -2.34 7.58
CA GLY A 22 -8.85 -2.51 8.93
C GLY A 22 -9.64 -1.31 9.49
N PHE A 23 -9.88 -0.25 8.71
CA PHE A 23 -10.75 0.85 9.13
C PHE A 23 -12.22 0.47 8.89
N ALA A 24 -12.98 0.30 9.97
CA ALA A 24 -14.40 -0.01 9.96
C ALA A 24 -15.25 1.23 10.26
N TYR A 25 -16.30 1.43 9.47
CA TYR A 25 -17.35 2.41 9.71
C TYR A 25 -18.48 1.73 10.48
N LEU A 26 -18.70 2.18 11.72
CA LEU A 26 -19.68 1.62 12.61
C LEU A 26 -20.90 2.54 12.71
N VAL A 27 -22.10 1.97 12.68
CA VAL A 27 -23.37 2.65 12.85
C VAL A 27 -24.11 2.11 14.07
N SER A 28 -24.89 2.96 14.71
CA SER A 28 -25.82 2.55 15.79
C SER A 28 -27.10 3.34 15.65
N ARG A 29 -28.23 2.63 15.56
CA ARG A 29 -29.55 3.25 15.55
C ARG A 29 -29.95 3.84 16.91
N GLU A 30 -29.41 3.26 18.00
CA GLU A 30 -29.73 3.65 19.37
C GLU A 30 -28.93 4.87 19.82
N ALA A 31 -27.69 5.03 19.30
CA ALA A 31 -26.80 6.09 19.75
C ALA A 31 -27.34 7.48 19.43
N GLY A 32 -28.02 7.68 18.31
CA GLY A 32 -28.54 8.98 17.86
C GLY A 32 -27.46 10.07 17.85
N ILE A 33 -26.21 9.69 17.58
CA ILE A 33 -25.05 10.57 17.60
C ILE A 33 -24.88 11.15 16.19
N GLN A 34 -24.83 12.49 16.11
CA GLN A 34 -24.50 13.22 14.90
C GLN A 34 -23.42 14.23 15.23
N VAL A 35 -22.21 14.03 14.68
CA VAL A 35 -21.07 14.89 14.99
C VAL A 35 -20.41 15.37 13.70
N PRO A 36 -20.32 16.69 13.45
CA PRO A 36 -19.67 17.20 12.24
C PRO A 36 -18.17 16.92 12.27
N ARG A 37 -17.59 16.70 11.09
CA ARG A 37 -16.13 16.64 10.95
C ARG A 37 -15.52 17.98 11.35
N ARG A 38 -14.25 17.96 11.73
CA ARG A 38 -13.48 19.18 11.94
C ARG A 38 -13.36 19.96 10.62
N ALA A 39 -13.49 21.27 10.70
CA ALA A 39 -13.27 22.16 9.56
C ALA A 39 -11.82 22.07 9.04
N SER A 40 -10.85 21.90 9.96
CA SER A 40 -9.45 21.67 9.63
C SER A 40 -9.04 20.27 10.09
N PRO A 41 -8.74 19.34 9.15
CA PRO A 41 -8.28 17.99 9.49
C PRO A 41 -6.94 18.03 10.25
N ARG A 42 -6.73 17.08 11.13
CA ARG A 42 -5.41 16.85 11.73
C ARG A 42 -4.48 16.20 10.70
N THR A 43 -3.23 16.61 10.68
CA THR A 43 -2.20 16.00 9.82
C THR A 43 -1.85 14.58 10.26
N ARG A 44 -2.02 14.27 11.54
CA ARG A 44 -1.75 12.95 12.12
C ARG A 44 -2.71 12.65 13.27
N ILE A 45 -3.42 11.54 13.14
CA ILE A 45 -4.22 10.90 14.18
C ILE A 45 -3.50 9.59 14.55
N PRO A 46 -3.19 9.33 15.82
CA PRO A 46 -2.51 8.08 16.24
C PRO A 46 -3.35 6.83 15.97
N ALA A 47 -2.67 5.69 15.76
CA ALA A 47 -3.32 4.39 15.73
C ALA A 47 -4.11 4.13 17.03
N GLY A 48 -5.23 3.39 16.92
CA GLY A 48 -6.13 3.10 18.02
C GLY A 48 -7.08 4.25 18.40
N SER A 49 -6.97 5.43 17.78
CA SER A 49 -7.87 6.54 18.07
C SER A 49 -9.31 6.20 17.68
N VAL A 50 -10.24 6.32 18.62
CA VAL A 50 -11.69 6.19 18.40
C VAL A 50 -12.26 7.55 18.05
N GLY A 51 -12.95 7.64 16.92
CA GLY A 51 -13.47 8.90 16.40
C GLY A 51 -14.91 8.82 15.94
N LEU A 52 -15.55 10.01 15.86
CA LEU A 52 -16.90 10.21 15.37
C LEU A 52 -16.91 11.18 14.19
N ALA A 53 -17.73 10.91 13.18
CA ALA A 53 -17.99 11.81 12.07
C ALA A 53 -19.36 11.49 11.44
N GLY A 54 -20.26 12.49 11.35
CA GLY A 54 -21.65 12.24 10.98
C GLY A 54 -22.29 11.28 11.98
N GLU A 55 -22.90 10.24 11.48
CA GLU A 55 -23.51 9.15 12.25
C GLU A 55 -22.53 8.00 12.55
N PHE A 56 -21.31 8.06 12.00
CA PHE A 56 -20.35 6.97 12.11
C PHE A 56 -19.46 7.10 13.33
N SER A 57 -19.17 5.95 13.95
CA SER A 57 -17.99 5.72 14.80
C SER A 57 -16.96 4.93 14.01
N GLY A 58 -15.67 5.04 14.40
CA GLY A 58 -14.59 4.27 13.78
C GLY A 58 -13.31 4.33 14.59
N ILE A 59 -12.42 3.40 14.30
CA ILE A 59 -11.13 3.29 14.98
C ILE A 59 -10.03 3.33 13.93
N TYR A 60 -9.06 4.22 14.12
CA TYR A 60 -7.92 4.36 13.20
C TYR A 60 -6.95 3.18 13.36
N PRO A 61 -6.77 2.29 12.35
CA PRO A 61 -5.91 1.13 12.47
C PRO A 61 -4.42 1.48 12.51
N HIS A 62 -4.04 2.59 11.88
CA HIS A 62 -2.69 3.14 11.88
C HIS A 62 -2.71 4.67 11.92
N ALA A 63 -1.55 5.28 12.15
CA ALA A 63 -1.44 6.73 12.17
C ALA A 63 -1.70 7.30 10.78
N SER A 64 -2.69 8.20 10.65
CA SER A 64 -3.10 8.78 9.37
C SER A 64 -3.71 10.19 9.57
N PRO A 65 -3.75 11.03 8.53
CA PRO A 65 -4.48 12.28 8.61
C PRO A 65 -5.99 12.03 8.68
N GLY A 66 -6.75 12.98 9.28
CA GLY A 66 -8.20 12.86 9.33
C GLY A 66 -8.91 13.99 10.06
N GLY A 67 -10.19 14.15 9.74
CA GLY A 67 -11.06 15.20 10.29
C GLY A 67 -12.10 14.71 11.30
N TRP A 68 -11.98 13.49 11.82
CA TRP A 68 -12.92 12.96 12.80
C TRP A 68 -12.71 13.54 14.20
N GLN A 69 -13.77 13.65 14.98
CA GLN A 69 -13.70 14.07 16.38
C GLN A 69 -13.25 12.87 17.23
N ILE A 70 -12.06 12.96 17.80
CA ILE A 70 -11.49 11.88 18.62
C ILE A 70 -12.09 11.96 20.03
N ILE A 71 -12.64 10.85 20.48
CA ILE A 71 -13.31 10.71 21.79
C ILE A 71 -12.60 9.73 22.73
N GLY A 72 -11.70 8.90 22.21
CA GLY A 72 -10.99 7.89 23.01
C GLY A 72 -9.88 7.23 22.23
N ARG A 73 -9.29 6.21 22.83
CA ARG A 73 -8.25 5.38 22.23
C ARG A 73 -8.37 3.94 22.75
N THR A 74 -8.14 2.98 21.87
CA THR A 74 -7.97 1.57 22.21
C THR A 74 -6.51 1.13 22.01
N THR A 75 -6.09 0.08 22.68
CA THR A 75 -4.83 -0.62 22.47
C THR A 75 -4.96 -1.79 21.50
N GLU A 76 -6.19 -2.11 21.09
CA GLU A 76 -6.45 -3.20 20.14
C GLU A 76 -5.81 -2.96 18.78
N THR A 77 -5.19 -4.00 18.24
CA THR A 77 -4.63 -3.97 16.87
C THR A 77 -5.74 -4.27 15.88
N LEU A 78 -6.18 -3.27 15.11
CA LEU A 78 -7.31 -3.40 14.18
C LEU A 78 -6.95 -4.16 12.91
N PHE A 79 -5.68 -4.14 12.51
CA PHE A 79 -5.19 -4.82 11.31
C PHE A 79 -3.80 -5.42 11.56
N ALA A 80 -3.64 -6.72 11.27
CA ALA A 80 -2.37 -7.45 11.39
C ALA A 80 -2.30 -8.54 10.31
N LEU A 81 -1.21 -8.55 9.53
CA LEU A 81 -1.04 -9.49 8.41
C LEU A 81 -0.84 -10.95 8.86
N ASP A 82 -0.41 -11.16 10.08
CA ASP A 82 -0.21 -12.46 10.73
C ASP A 82 -1.49 -13.04 11.36
N ARG A 83 -2.59 -12.26 11.35
CA ARG A 83 -3.90 -12.72 11.82
C ARG A 83 -4.76 -13.23 10.67
N GLN A 84 -5.64 -14.18 10.96
CA GLN A 84 -6.60 -14.73 10.02
C GLN A 84 -8.03 -14.57 10.57
N PRO A 85 -8.87 -13.72 10.00
CA PRO A 85 -8.57 -12.72 8.95
C PRO A 85 -7.75 -11.54 9.47
N PRO A 86 -7.00 -10.81 8.61
CA PRO A 86 -6.14 -9.71 9.00
C PRO A 86 -6.86 -8.54 9.69
N ALA A 87 -8.06 -8.17 9.24
CA ALA A 87 -8.88 -7.14 9.86
C ALA A 87 -9.64 -7.71 11.06
N LEU A 88 -9.52 -7.04 12.21
CA LEU A 88 -10.25 -7.41 13.43
C LEU A 88 -11.76 -7.22 13.26
N LEU A 89 -12.15 -6.10 12.67
CA LEU A 89 -13.54 -5.75 12.44
C LEU A 89 -13.94 -6.04 11.00
N GLN A 90 -15.10 -6.69 10.82
CA GLN A 90 -15.62 -7.04 9.50
C GLN A 90 -17.09 -6.60 9.37
N PRO A 91 -17.57 -6.31 8.15
CA PRO A 91 -18.94 -5.95 7.92
C PRO A 91 -19.94 -6.90 8.56
N GLY A 92 -20.93 -6.35 9.25
CA GLY A 92 -21.97 -7.09 9.98
C GLY A 92 -21.64 -7.42 11.44
N MET A 93 -20.36 -7.32 11.86
CA MET A 93 -19.99 -7.54 13.26
C MET A 93 -20.60 -6.51 14.19
N GLN A 94 -20.99 -6.94 15.38
CA GLN A 94 -21.42 -6.07 16.47
C GLN A 94 -20.24 -5.70 17.35
N VAL A 95 -20.19 -4.45 17.80
CA VAL A 95 -19.09 -3.87 18.58
C VAL A 95 -19.67 -3.11 19.77
N GLN A 96 -19.19 -3.43 20.96
CA GLN A 96 -19.47 -2.70 22.20
C GLN A 96 -18.19 -2.01 22.65
N PHE A 97 -18.25 -0.70 22.82
CA PHE A 97 -17.15 0.06 23.43
C PHE A 97 -17.28 0.05 24.96
N VAL A 98 -16.17 -0.09 25.65
CA VAL A 98 -16.10 -0.08 27.12
C VAL A 98 -15.10 0.99 27.55
N ASP A 99 -15.50 1.84 28.50
CA ASP A 99 -14.61 2.82 29.13
C ASP A 99 -13.77 2.14 30.20
N VAL A 100 -12.56 1.74 29.83
CA VAL A 100 -11.62 1.05 30.74
C VAL A 100 -10.99 1.96 31.79
N THR A 101 -11.19 3.28 31.72
CA THR A 101 -10.71 4.19 32.80
C THR A 101 -11.51 4.06 34.07
N ARG A 102 -12.73 3.52 33.98
CA ARG A 102 -13.66 3.30 35.10
C ARG A 102 -13.70 1.85 35.59
N ALA A 103 -13.18 0.91 34.80
CA ALA A 103 -13.05 -0.50 35.15
C ALA A 103 -11.73 -1.05 34.64
N PRO A 104 -10.81 -1.55 35.47
CA PRO A 104 -9.56 -2.11 35.01
C PRO A 104 -9.84 -3.39 34.23
N VAL A 105 -9.71 -3.31 32.91
CA VAL A 105 -9.73 -4.48 32.03
C VAL A 105 -8.28 -4.82 31.70
N CYS A 106 -7.83 -6.02 32.11
CA CYS A 106 -6.56 -6.56 31.65
C CYS A 106 -6.68 -6.91 30.15
N VAL A 107 -6.20 -6.03 29.28
CA VAL A 107 -6.06 -6.31 27.85
C VAL A 107 -4.66 -6.87 27.63
N PRO A 108 -4.51 -8.10 27.10
CA PRO A 108 -3.20 -8.62 26.75
C PRO A 108 -2.59 -7.75 25.66
N VAL A 109 -1.47 -7.09 25.96
CA VAL A 109 -0.72 -6.31 24.97
C VAL A 109 0.03 -7.28 24.07
N VAL A 110 -0.54 -7.60 22.93
CA VAL A 110 0.19 -8.27 21.85
C VAL A 110 1.09 -7.23 21.20
N LYS A 111 2.39 -7.29 21.46
CA LYS A 111 3.37 -6.45 20.76
C LYS A 111 3.40 -6.89 19.29
N PRO A 112 3.16 -5.98 18.33
CA PRO A 112 3.35 -6.32 16.93
C PRO A 112 4.81 -6.71 16.70
N GLN A 113 5.04 -7.91 16.18
CA GLN A 113 6.36 -8.29 15.70
C GLN A 113 6.65 -7.48 14.44
N PRO A 114 7.82 -6.82 14.34
CA PRO A 114 8.21 -6.18 13.09
C PRO A 114 8.32 -7.25 12.02
N LEU A 115 7.68 -7.02 10.88
CA LEU A 115 7.86 -7.85 9.68
C LEU A 115 9.34 -7.89 9.35
N GLN A 116 9.99 -9.01 9.62
CA GLN A 116 11.37 -9.23 9.20
C GLN A 116 11.39 -9.34 7.68
N GLN A 117 11.82 -8.28 7.01
CA GLN A 117 12.17 -8.33 5.60
C GLN A 117 13.51 -9.05 5.48
N SER A 118 13.47 -10.37 5.38
CA SER A 118 14.63 -11.16 5.07
C SER A 118 14.93 -11.05 3.56
N ALA A 119 15.62 -10.01 3.16
CA ALA A 119 16.26 -9.97 1.86
C ALA A 119 17.56 -10.79 1.94
N SER A 120 17.46 -12.11 1.84
CA SER A 120 18.61 -12.99 1.65
C SER A 120 18.97 -13.04 0.16
N GLY A 121 19.78 -12.12 -0.32
CA GLY A 121 20.25 -12.08 -1.69
C GLY A 121 21.08 -10.82 -1.97
N SER A 122 22.09 -10.94 -2.86
CA SER A 122 22.84 -9.77 -3.30
C SER A 122 21.93 -8.85 -4.11
N ALA A 123 21.99 -7.54 -3.82
CA ALA A 123 21.23 -6.54 -4.57
C ALA A 123 21.65 -6.55 -6.04
N VAL A 124 20.72 -6.76 -6.94
CA VAL A 124 20.97 -6.74 -8.39
C VAL A 124 20.89 -5.34 -9.01
N MET A 125 20.23 -4.42 -8.29
CA MET A 125 20.05 -3.05 -8.71
C MET A 125 19.93 -2.14 -7.47
N SER A 126 20.56 -0.97 -7.51
CA SER A 126 20.46 0.08 -6.50
C SER A 126 19.70 1.27 -7.08
N VAL A 127 18.57 1.62 -6.48
CA VAL A 127 17.76 2.76 -6.91
C VAL A 127 18.41 4.05 -6.43
N ILE A 128 18.78 4.92 -7.38
CA ILE A 128 19.35 6.26 -7.13
C ILE A 128 18.23 7.28 -6.94
N SER A 129 17.19 7.17 -7.77
CA SER A 129 16.01 8.03 -7.70
C SER A 129 14.77 7.23 -8.13
N PRO A 130 13.70 7.18 -7.32
CA PRO A 130 12.47 6.52 -7.73
C PRO A 130 11.62 7.34 -8.72
N GLY A 131 12.04 8.55 -9.08
CA GLY A 131 11.18 9.49 -9.78
C GLY A 131 10.06 10.01 -8.89
N LEU A 132 8.91 10.34 -9.50
CA LEU A 132 7.73 10.77 -8.74
C LEU A 132 7.19 9.62 -7.86
N GLN A 133 7.10 8.43 -8.43
CA GLN A 133 6.69 7.22 -7.72
C GLN A 133 7.13 5.99 -8.53
N THR A 134 7.70 5.00 -7.85
CA THR A 134 8.01 3.69 -8.42
C THR A 134 7.62 2.62 -7.42
N LEU A 135 6.70 1.74 -7.81
CA LEU A 135 6.14 0.70 -6.97
C LEU A 135 6.19 -0.65 -7.69
N PHE A 136 6.32 -1.74 -6.93
CA PHE A 136 6.03 -3.06 -7.49
C PHE A 136 4.54 -3.21 -7.73
N GLN A 137 4.19 -3.69 -8.92
CA GLN A 137 2.82 -3.99 -9.30
C GLN A 137 2.76 -5.34 -10.02
N ASP A 138 1.69 -6.09 -9.73
CA ASP A 138 1.29 -7.32 -10.42
C ASP A 138 -0.20 -7.24 -10.82
N ALA A 139 -0.93 -8.34 -10.78
CA ALA A 139 -2.37 -8.35 -11.05
C ALA A 139 -3.22 -7.69 -9.95
N GLY A 140 -2.59 -7.42 -8.80
CA GLY A 140 -3.29 -6.91 -7.62
C GLY A 140 -3.94 -8.01 -6.77
N ARG A 141 -4.76 -7.58 -5.79
CA ARG A 141 -5.41 -8.41 -4.78
C ARG A 141 -6.92 -8.20 -4.75
N ALA A 142 -7.64 -8.85 -5.64
CA ALA A 142 -9.11 -8.77 -5.67
C ALA A 142 -9.74 -9.40 -4.43
N GLY A 143 -11.00 -9.01 -4.10
CA GLY A 143 -11.80 -9.63 -3.05
C GLY A 143 -11.46 -9.19 -1.62
N GLN A 144 -10.62 -8.18 -1.41
CA GLN A 144 -10.19 -7.73 -0.09
C GLN A 144 -10.93 -6.48 0.42
N SER A 145 -11.96 -6.02 -0.29
CA SER A 145 -12.70 -4.78 0.05
C SER A 145 -13.42 -4.84 1.40
N SER A 146 -13.86 -6.04 1.83
CA SER A 146 -14.45 -6.25 3.16
C SER A 146 -13.51 -5.92 4.32
N MET A 147 -12.21 -5.84 4.07
CA MET A 147 -11.18 -5.44 5.04
C MET A 147 -10.68 -4.01 4.81
N GLY A 148 -11.29 -3.24 3.91
CA GLY A 148 -10.85 -1.89 3.55
C GLY A 148 -9.59 -1.85 2.71
N ILE A 149 -9.24 -2.94 2.02
CA ILE A 149 -8.03 -3.05 1.23
C ILE A 149 -8.33 -2.79 -0.24
N SER A 150 -7.55 -1.90 -0.86
CA SER A 150 -7.58 -1.62 -2.30
C SER A 150 -7.15 -2.86 -3.10
N PRO A 151 -7.75 -3.14 -4.27
CA PRO A 151 -7.28 -4.19 -5.14
C PRO A 151 -5.87 -3.95 -5.66
N SER A 152 -5.40 -2.69 -5.73
CA SER A 152 -4.09 -2.33 -6.30
C SER A 152 -3.85 -2.95 -7.69
N GLY A 153 -2.61 -3.24 -8.02
CA GLY A 153 -2.24 -3.87 -9.29
C GLY A 153 -1.85 -2.85 -10.36
N ALA A 154 -1.21 -3.36 -11.40
CA ALA A 154 -0.77 -2.57 -12.53
C ALA A 154 -1.95 -1.84 -13.19
N LEU A 155 -1.83 -0.53 -13.38
CA LEU A 155 -2.87 0.30 -13.98
C LEU A 155 -3.07 -0.05 -15.45
N ASP A 156 -1.98 -0.27 -16.21
CA ASP A 156 -2.00 -0.80 -17.56
C ASP A 156 -1.58 -2.28 -17.57
N GLN A 157 -2.57 -3.14 -17.39
CA GLN A 157 -2.39 -4.59 -17.34
C GLN A 157 -1.75 -5.16 -18.61
N ALA A 158 -2.02 -4.56 -19.77
CA ALA A 158 -1.48 -5.02 -21.05
C ALA A 158 0.02 -4.69 -21.15
N ALA A 159 0.40 -3.47 -20.81
CA ALA A 159 1.79 -3.05 -20.81
C ALA A 159 2.62 -3.86 -19.79
N TRP A 160 2.10 -4.05 -18.57
CA TRP A 160 2.77 -4.85 -17.54
C TRP A 160 3.04 -6.30 -18.00
N ARG A 161 2.03 -6.98 -18.57
CA ARG A 161 2.22 -8.35 -19.10
C ARG A 161 3.22 -8.38 -20.24
N ARG A 162 3.15 -7.40 -21.16
CA ARG A 162 4.06 -7.29 -22.30
C ARG A 162 5.51 -7.09 -21.84
N ALA A 163 5.79 -6.28 -20.80
CA ALA A 163 7.12 -6.14 -20.23
C ALA A 163 7.69 -7.49 -19.78
N ASN A 164 6.89 -8.29 -19.10
CA ASN A 164 7.29 -9.63 -18.66
C ASN A 164 7.54 -10.56 -19.84
N TRP A 165 6.67 -10.60 -20.85
CA TRP A 165 6.85 -11.45 -22.01
C TRP A 165 8.11 -11.12 -22.82
N LEU A 166 8.43 -9.85 -22.97
CA LEU A 166 9.63 -9.41 -23.69
C LEU A 166 10.92 -9.93 -23.04
N VAL A 167 10.96 -10.14 -21.75
CA VAL A 167 12.13 -10.73 -21.08
C VAL A 167 12.00 -12.25 -20.86
N GLY A 168 10.95 -12.88 -21.39
CA GLY A 168 10.70 -14.31 -21.28
C GLY A 168 10.12 -14.76 -19.93
N ASN A 169 9.49 -13.87 -19.19
CA ASN A 169 8.81 -14.18 -17.95
C ASN A 169 7.36 -14.63 -18.17
N PRO A 170 6.79 -15.42 -17.27
CA PRO A 170 5.34 -15.51 -17.13
C PRO A 170 4.71 -14.14 -16.91
N GLY A 171 3.57 -13.87 -17.58
CA GLY A 171 2.93 -12.54 -17.58
C GLY A 171 2.36 -12.09 -16.22
N HIS A 172 2.39 -12.94 -15.20
CA HIS A 172 1.88 -12.62 -13.86
C HIS A 172 2.96 -12.14 -12.87
N LEU A 173 4.25 -12.17 -13.26
CA LEU A 173 5.32 -11.73 -12.36
C LEU A 173 5.24 -10.22 -12.10
N PRO A 174 5.63 -9.76 -10.90
CA PRO A 174 5.65 -8.33 -10.59
C PRO A 174 6.65 -7.58 -11.46
N ALA A 175 6.32 -6.34 -11.80
CA ALA A 175 7.21 -5.38 -12.44
C ALA A 175 7.24 -4.07 -11.64
N LEU A 176 8.24 -3.23 -11.89
CA LEU A 176 8.23 -1.87 -11.39
C LEU A 176 7.29 -1.02 -12.26
N GLU A 177 6.25 -0.46 -11.66
CA GLU A 177 5.41 0.57 -12.27
C GLU A 177 6.00 1.93 -11.92
N ILE A 178 6.36 2.70 -12.94
CA ILE A 178 7.04 4.00 -12.83
C ILE A 178 6.11 5.10 -13.31
N THR A 179 5.84 6.08 -12.45
CA THR A 179 4.95 7.19 -12.71
C THR A 179 5.72 8.38 -13.27
N ALA A 180 5.36 8.86 -14.46
CA ALA A 180 5.87 10.07 -15.10
C ALA A 180 7.40 10.09 -15.31
N GLY A 181 8.06 8.94 -15.32
CA GLY A 181 9.52 8.82 -15.51
C GLY A 181 10.36 9.29 -14.33
N GLY A 182 11.57 9.77 -14.61
CA GLY A 182 12.51 10.25 -13.57
C GLY A 182 13.21 9.15 -12.76
N PHE A 183 12.95 7.89 -13.06
CA PHE A 183 13.61 6.76 -12.41
C PHE A 183 15.08 6.68 -12.80
N ARG A 184 15.95 6.44 -11.81
CA ARG A 184 17.39 6.19 -12.01
C ARG A 184 17.86 5.07 -11.12
N ALA A 185 18.67 4.17 -11.68
CA ALA A 185 19.24 3.06 -10.93
C ALA A 185 20.67 2.75 -11.41
N ARG A 186 21.47 2.23 -10.50
CA ARG A 186 22.77 1.57 -10.79
C ARG A 186 22.56 0.07 -10.82
N ILE A 187 23.10 -0.59 -11.82
CA ILE A 187 23.06 -2.03 -11.98
C ILE A 187 24.21 -2.63 -11.16
N CYS A 188 23.90 -3.57 -10.29
CA CYS A 188 24.87 -4.22 -9.39
C CYS A 188 25.30 -5.61 -9.88
N ALA A 189 24.48 -6.24 -10.74
CA ALA A 189 24.77 -7.53 -11.37
C ALA A 189 24.16 -7.56 -12.77
N PRO A 190 24.75 -8.33 -13.74
CA PRO A 190 24.22 -8.44 -15.08
C PRO A 190 22.75 -8.83 -15.09
N MET A 191 21.94 -8.17 -15.90
CA MET A 191 20.51 -8.44 -16.04
C MET A 191 19.96 -8.08 -17.42
N VAL A 192 18.84 -8.70 -17.76
CA VAL A 192 18.04 -8.29 -18.92
C VAL A 192 16.73 -7.70 -18.42
N VAL A 193 16.40 -6.51 -18.91
CA VAL A 193 15.16 -5.82 -18.59
C VAL A 193 14.37 -5.49 -19.85
N ALA A 194 13.08 -5.19 -19.70
CA ALA A 194 12.29 -4.57 -20.76
C ALA A 194 11.42 -3.47 -20.16
N LEU A 195 11.27 -2.37 -20.92
CA LEU A 195 10.41 -1.25 -20.57
C LEU A 195 9.26 -1.16 -21.57
N THR A 196 8.03 -1.05 -21.05
CA THR A 196 6.80 -0.91 -21.85
C THR A 196 5.91 0.19 -21.26
N GLY A 197 4.76 0.45 -21.88
CA GLY A 197 3.77 1.42 -21.44
C GLY A 197 4.03 2.82 -22.00
N ALA A 198 4.02 3.85 -21.14
CA ALA A 198 4.24 5.22 -21.57
C ALA A 198 5.65 5.39 -22.18
N PRO A 199 5.77 5.75 -23.49
CA PRO A 199 7.07 5.85 -24.14
C PRO A 199 7.88 7.02 -23.59
N CYS A 200 9.09 6.71 -23.11
CA CYS A 200 10.00 7.69 -22.55
C CYS A 200 11.44 7.44 -23.02
N PRO A 201 12.31 8.44 -23.00
CA PRO A 201 13.74 8.26 -23.25
C PRO A 201 14.36 7.28 -22.25
N VAL A 202 15.05 6.25 -22.76
CA VAL A 202 15.78 5.26 -21.95
C VAL A 202 17.25 5.46 -22.20
N MET A 203 17.95 6.03 -21.24
CA MET A 203 19.39 6.32 -21.33
C MET A 203 20.17 5.32 -20.49
N VAL A 204 21.19 4.73 -21.08
CA VAL A 204 22.14 3.86 -20.40
C VAL A 204 23.51 4.50 -20.44
N THR A 205 24.16 4.62 -19.29
CA THR A 205 25.57 4.99 -19.20
C THR A 205 26.33 3.76 -18.71
N ARG A 206 27.28 3.30 -19.50
CA ARG A 206 28.15 2.17 -19.20
C ARG A 206 29.16 2.49 -18.10
N ALA A 207 29.75 1.48 -17.49
CA ALA A 207 30.76 1.64 -16.48
C ALA A 207 32.03 2.38 -16.97
N ASP A 208 32.33 2.30 -18.27
CA ASP A 208 33.44 3.00 -18.94
C ASP A 208 33.09 4.46 -19.32
N GLY A 209 31.87 4.92 -19.04
CA GLY A 209 31.38 6.25 -19.38
C GLY A 209 30.70 6.38 -20.75
N ALA A 210 30.73 5.36 -21.58
CA ALA A 210 29.97 5.35 -22.83
C ALA A 210 28.46 5.43 -22.54
N HIS A 211 27.71 6.15 -23.37
CA HIS A 211 26.27 6.28 -23.20
C HIS A 211 25.52 6.07 -24.52
N PHE A 212 24.33 5.53 -24.41
CA PHE A 212 23.43 5.31 -25.56
C PHE A 212 21.97 5.40 -25.13
N THR A 213 21.10 5.61 -26.11
CA THR A 213 19.65 5.56 -25.91
C THR A 213 19.15 4.17 -26.31
N ALA A 214 18.44 3.50 -25.40
CA ALA A 214 17.81 2.22 -25.67
C ALA A 214 16.36 2.39 -26.11
N SER A 215 15.84 1.40 -26.82
CA SER A 215 14.44 1.36 -27.22
C SER A 215 13.56 0.86 -26.07
N THR A 216 12.36 1.42 -25.96
CA THR A 216 11.24 0.77 -25.25
C THR A 216 10.71 -0.39 -26.09
N GLU A 217 9.92 -1.27 -25.49
CA GLU A 217 9.29 -2.43 -26.15
C GLU A 217 10.29 -3.45 -26.71
N ALA A 218 11.50 -3.51 -26.14
CA ALA A 218 12.53 -4.48 -26.51
C ALA A 218 13.35 -4.90 -25.29
N PRO A 219 13.92 -6.13 -25.29
CA PRO A 219 14.87 -6.55 -24.26
C PRO A 219 16.13 -5.69 -24.28
N LEU A 220 16.60 -5.29 -23.10
CA LEU A 220 17.81 -4.49 -22.89
C LEU A 220 18.73 -5.24 -21.93
N ALA A 221 19.93 -5.61 -22.40
CA ALA A 221 20.98 -6.18 -21.56
C ALA A 221 21.77 -5.07 -20.86
N LEU A 222 21.92 -5.22 -19.54
CA LEU A 222 22.63 -4.31 -18.67
C LEU A 222 23.70 -5.08 -17.89
N GLU A 223 24.86 -4.47 -17.71
CA GLU A 223 26.01 -5.03 -17.01
C GLU A 223 26.21 -4.38 -15.65
N ALA A 224 26.98 -5.04 -14.78
CA ALA A 224 27.33 -4.45 -13.50
C ALA A 224 28.10 -3.13 -13.69
N GLY A 225 27.70 -2.11 -12.94
CA GLY A 225 28.26 -0.75 -13.05
C GLY A 225 27.46 0.20 -13.97
N ASP A 226 26.62 -0.33 -14.87
CA ASP A 226 25.78 0.49 -15.72
C ASP A 226 24.80 1.36 -14.90
N GLN A 227 24.45 2.50 -15.44
CA GLN A 227 23.38 3.34 -14.91
C GLN A 227 22.23 3.42 -15.93
N LEU A 228 21.04 3.09 -15.45
CA LEU A 228 19.78 3.22 -16.20
C LEU A 228 19.07 4.51 -15.77
N ARG A 229 18.66 5.33 -16.73
CA ARG A 229 17.86 6.54 -16.50
C ARG A 229 16.66 6.57 -17.44
N LEU A 230 15.48 6.80 -16.87
CA LEU A 230 14.24 7.00 -17.62
C LEU A 230 13.87 8.48 -17.61
N GLY A 231 13.71 9.07 -18.78
CA GLY A 231 13.23 10.44 -18.95
C GLY A 231 11.72 10.55 -18.72
N ALA A 232 11.18 11.76 -18.83
CA ALA A 232 9.76 12.00 -18.79
C ALA A 232 9.10 11.42 -20.06
N PRO A 233 7.94 10.74 -19.95
CA PRO A 233 7.23 10.24 -21.11
C PRO A 233 6.61 11.40 -21.90
N ALA A 234 6.65 11.27 -23.24
CA ALA A 234 6.04 12.25 -24.15
C ALA A 234 4.50 12.17 -24.12
N ARG A 235 3.96 10.99 -23.79
CA ARG A 235 2.51 10.71 -23.65
C ARG A 235 2.31 9.56 -22.68
N GLY A 236 1.12 9.51 -22.05
CA GLY A 236 0.85 8.53 -21.00
C GLY A 236 1.54 8.88 -19.69
N VAL A 237 1.39 8.03 -18.69
CA VAL A 237 1.86 8.31 -17.31
C VAL A 237 2.62 7.13 -16.71
N ARG A 238 2.26 5.88 -17.07
CA ARG A 238 2.79 4.67 -16.45
C ARG A 238 3.71 3.93 -17.40
N SER A 239 4.91 3.62 -16.94
CA SER A 239 5.86 2.72 -17.62
C SER A 239 6.15 1.53 -16.70
N TYR A 240 6.40 0.36 -17.31
CA TYR A 240 6.63 -0.90 -16.59
C TYR A 240 8.01 -1.44 -16.91
N LEU A 241 8.82 -1.65 -15.88
CA LEU A 241 10.16 -2.25 -16.00
C LEU A 241 10.12 -3.67 -15.43
N ALA A 242 10.16 -4.66 -16.31
CA ALA A 242 10.33 -6.06 -15.96
C ALA A 242 11.79 -6.48 -16.04
N ARG A 243 12.19 -7.46 -15.23
CA ARG A 243 13.51 -8.10 -15.25
C ARG A 243 13.35 -9.58 -15.57
N ARG A 244 14.21 -10.13 -16.41
CA ARG A 244 14.26 -11.59 -16.64
C ARG A 244 14.47 -12.34 -15.34
N GLY A 245 13.61 -13.34 -15.09
CA GLY A 245 13.55 -14.09 -13.82
C GLY A 245 12.79 -13.39 -12.71
N GLY A 246 12.19 -12.21 -12.99
CA GLY A 246 11.35 -11.47 -12.03
C GLY A 246 12.12 -10.73 -10.95
N TRP A 247 11.39 -10.16 -10.02
CA TRP A 247 11.88 -9.46 -8.84
C TRP A 247 11.55 -10.28 -7.59
N ALA A 248 12.51 -10.40 -6.67
CA ALA A 248 12.29 -11.06 -5.38
C ALA A 248 11.49 -10.14 -4.45
N VAL A 249 10.17 -10.22 -4.53
CA VAL A 249 9.24 -9.46 -3.70
C VAL A 249 8.34 -10.42 -2.95
N THR A 250 8.30 -10.32 -1.62
CA THR A 250 7.39 -11.12 -0.80
C THR A 250 5.95 -10.63 -1.00
N PRO A 251 5.03 -11.47 -1.48
CA PRO A 251 3.63 -11.11 -1.62
C PRO A 251 2.99 -10.79 -0.26
N GLN A 252 2.06 -9.83 -0.25
CA GLN A 252 1.20 -9.53 0.89
C GLN A 252 -0.25 -9.70 0.45
N LEU A 253 -1.01 -10.49 1.19
CA LEU A 253 -2.41 -10.82 0.85
C LEU A 253 -2.55 -11.35 -0.60
N GLY A 254 -1.58 -12.18 -1.03
CA GLY A 254 -1.58 -12.82 -2.35
C GLY A 254 -1.04 -11.96 -3.50
N SER A 255 -0.55 -10.74 -3.26
CA SER A 255 -0.03 -9.84 -4.30
C SER A 255 1.30 -9.19 -3.90
N ALA A 256 2.17 -8.99 -4.88
CA ALA A 256 3.40 -8.20 -4.75
C ALA A 256 3.15 -6.69 -4.89
N SER A 257 1.93 -6.27 -5.30
CA SER A 257 1.58 -4.86 -5.47
C SER A 257 1.73 -4.07 -4.17
N ARG A 258 2.18 -2.82 -4.30
CA ARG A 258 2.35 -1.86 -3.22
C ARG A 258 1.52 -0.62 -3.51
N ASP A 259 1.04 0.05 -2.42
CA ASP A 259 0.24 1.28 -2.43
C ASP A 259 1.00 2.41 -1.73
#